data_bea468bddd923fcb7da642eb9b090173
#
_entry.id   bea468bddd923fcb7da642eb9b090173
#
_cell.length_a   1.000
_cell.length_b   1.000
_cell.length_c   1.000
_cell.angle_alpha   90.00
_cell.angle_beta   90.00
_cell.angle_gamma   90.00
#
_symmetry.space_group_name_H-M   'P 1'
#
loop_
_entity.id
_entity.type
_entity.pdbx_description
1 polymer ?
#
loop_
_entity_poly.entity_id
_entity_poly.type
_entity_poly.pdbx_seq_one_letter_code
_entity_poly.pdbx_strand_id
1 'polypeptide(L)'
;SEKSLTEKQLQAVDWKEGESVTFSEDSNYVIYAKVTDKAGNIKYVSTDGIVIDTIAPQVSGVESNQTYTKTQTFTVTDNNLDTVKVDGKTVESTNGSYTLVPKKGTYTIEVTDKTGNKTTLNKITVNWEKVKKPTVESKVYTGQTLTANISENGLYTVKENNGGIDVNEYDVQLTLKDPINYRWEDGTVDTTVKFNITKATPVVTKPTTKTLTYNGSEQELVNAASTNGGTVKYALDNKNWSTSIPTGKESKEYTVYYKVEGNKNFKDVDVKEITNKINPRTIDLNWNKELTYNGKEQLPTATVSNLADGDECEVNVTGANRNAGTYEATATKVSNQNYKLPEDVTTSYTIKPKDVTVTITPNGGTYGEKITGATAKLNDVENGDHPEVTLTYTGTGYDGTEVNGTEVPSHAGKYTVTASIDDKNYNLIGTNIAE
;
A
#
# COMPACT_ATOMS: atom_id res chain seq x y z
N SER A 1 6.32 -51.22 -86.64
CA SER A 1 5.22 -51.60 -85.74
C SER A 1 5.56 -51.19 -84.29
N GLU A 2 4.61 -50.71 -83.49
CA GLU A 2 4.73 -50.44 -82.11
C GLU A 2 4.79 -51.66 -81.17
N LYS A 3 4.47 -52.79 -81.75
CA LYS A 3 4.53 -54.10 -81.07
C LYS A 3 5.24 -55.12 -81.95
N SER A 4 5.92 -56.07 -81.31
CA SER A 4 6.53 -57.20 -82.05
C SER A 4 5.47 -57.98 -82.82
N LEU A 5 5.72 -58.22 -84.11
CA LEU A 5 4.85 -58.99 -84.95
C LEU A 5 5.28 -60.45 -84.97
N THR A 6 4.32 -61.34 -85.02
CA THR A 6 4.55 -62.73 -85.20
C THR A 6 4.95 -63.02 -86.68
N GLU A 7 5.61 -64.13 -86.96
CA GLU A 7 6.01 -64.53 -88.34
C GLU A 7 4.81 -64.58 -89.29
N LYS A 8 3.67 -65.06 -88.80
CA LYS A 8 2.43 -65.10 -89.61
C LYS A 8 1.92 -63.69 -89.95
N GLN A 9 2.07 -62.72 -89.10
CA GLN A 9 1.70 -61.31 -89.35
C GLN A 9 2.71 -60.66 -90.30
N LEU A 10 4.00 -61.01 -90.21
CA LEU A 10 5.04 -60.52 -91.11
C LEU A 10 4.85 -60.99 -92.50
N GLN A 11 4.34 -62.22 -92.72
CA GLN A 11 4.02 -62.76 -94.07
C GLN A 11 2.90 -61.95 -94.73
N ALA A 12 2.03 -61.34 -94.02
CA ALA A 12 0.90 -60.55 -94.50
C ALA A 12 1.21 -59.03 -94.68
N VAL A 13 2.41 -58.54 -94.31
CA VAL A 13 2.83 -57.14 -94.47
C VAL A 13 3.14 -56.82 -95.95
N ASP A 14 2.70 -55.67 -96.40
CA ASP A 14 3.11 -55.09 -97.66
C ASP A 14 4.54 -54.54 -97.55
N TRP A 15 5.54 -55.25 -98.08
CA TRP A 15 6.94 -54.87 -97.90
C TRP A 15 7.33 -53.84 -98.97
N LYS A 16 7.97 -52.78 -98.54
CA LYS A 16 8.54 -51.74 -99.42
C LYS A 16 10.02 -51.96 -99.59
N GLU A 17 10.51 -51.84 -100.80
CA GLU A 17 11.94 -51.79 -101.08
C GLU A 17 12.47 -50.41 -100.75
N GLY A 18 13.56 -50.34 -99.98
CA GLY A 18 14.16 -49.05 -99.56
C GLY A 18 15.37 -49.24 -98.66
N GLU A 19 16.27 -48.26 -98.68
CA GLU A 19 17.48 -48.26 -97.86
C GLU A 19 17.33 -47.47 -96.58
N SER A 20 16.20 -46.73 -96.39
CA SER A 20 15.96 -45.88 -95.25
C SER A 20 14.49 -45.83 -94.80
N VAL A 21 14.25 -45.68 -93.52
CA VAL A 21 12.93 -45.46 -92.89
C VAL A 21 12.97 -44.14 -92.15
N THR A 22 11.97 -43.26 -92.45
CA THR A 22 11.78 -42.01 -91.76
C THR A 22 10.63 -42.14 -90.76
N PHE A 23 10.82 -41.72 -89.56
CA PHE A 23 9.80 -41.67 -88.53
C PHE A 23 9.31 -40.21 -88.34
N SER A 24 8.01 -40.05 -88.28
CA SER A 24 7.38 -38.72 -88.17
C SER A 24 6.62 -38.51 -86.85
N GLU A 25 6.53 -39.55 -86.06
CA GLU A 25 5.77 -39.52 -84.81
C GLU A 25 6.57 -40.11 -83.65
N ASP A 26 6.44 -39.61 -82.47
CA ASP A 26 7.04 -40.16 -81.28
C ASP A 26 6.35 -41.48 -80.90
N SER A 27 7.09 -42.52 -80.88
CA SER A 27 6.57 -43.86 -80.55
C SER A 27 7.71 -44.88 -80.45
N ASN A 28 7.37 -46.07 -80.04
CA ASN A 28 8.26 -47.22 -80.03
C ASN A 28 8.10 -48.03 -81.32
N TYR A 29 9.16 -48.13 -82.07
CA TYR A 29 9.15 -48.83 -83.36
C TYR A 29 9.98 -50.06 -83.27
N VAL A 30 9.47 -51.16 -83.91
CA VAL A 30 10.26 -52.34 -84.27
C VAL A 30 10.33 -52.34 -85.76
N ILE A 31 11.55 -52.19 -86.30
CA ILE A 31 11.79 -52.30 -87.78
C ILE A 31 12.03 -53.72 -88.08
N TYR A 32 11.34 -54.19 -89.13
CA TYR A 32 11.52 -55.51 -89.69
C TYR A 32 12.10 -55.37 -91.08
N ALA A 33 13.04 -56.27 -91.40
CA ALA A 33 13.53 -56.45 -92.78
C ALA A 33 13.23 -57.87 -93.23
N LYS A 34 12.70 -58.00 -94.46
CA LYS A 34 12.52 -59.25 -95.17
C LYS A 34 13.71 -59.44 -96.09
N VAL A 35 14.52 -60.43 -95.81
CA VAL A 35 15.70 -60.74 -96.55
C VAL A 35 15.39 -61.98 -97.36
N THR A 36 15.56 -61.89 -98.68
CA THR A 36 15.32 -63.01 -99.59
C THR A 36 16.64 -63.35 -100.30
N ASP A 37 17.05 -64.60 -100.24
CA ASP A 37 18.25 -65.06 -100.95
C ASP A 37 17.97 -65.33 -102.44
N LYS A 38 19.00 -65.61 -103.22
CA LYS A 38 18.87 -65.91 -104.66
C LYS A 38 18.12 -67.20 -104.93
N ALA A 39 17.94 -68.09 -103.96
CA ALA A 39 17.19 -69.32 -104.05
C ALA A 39 15.71 -69.17 -103.68
N GLY A 40 15.29 -67.94 -103.25
CA GLY A 40 13.93 -67.63 -102.83
C GLY A 40 13.62 -67.88 -101.33
N ASN A 41 14.63 -68.23 -100.48
CA ASN A 41 14.41 -68.44 -99.08
C ASN A 41 14.25 -67.05 -98.35
N ILE A 42 13.28 -66.94 -97.50
CA ILE A 42 12.94 -65.74 -96.80
C ILE A 42 13.34 -65.86 -95.33
N LYS A 43 14.00 -64.79 -94.81
CA LYS A 43 14.25 -64.59 -93.36
C LYS A 43 13.78 -63.21 -92.96
N TYR A 44 13.05 -63.13 -91.84
CA TYR A 44 12.68 -61.86 -91.19
C TYR A 44 13.70 -61.58 -90.11
N VAL A 45 14.16 -60.35 -90.06
CA VAL A 45 15.02 -59.80 -88.97
C VAL A 45 14.36 -58.55 -88.42
N SER A 46 14.55 -58.31 -87.16
CA SER A 46 13.99 -57.11 -86.48
C SER A 46 15.05 -56.40 -85.65
N THR A 47 14.83 -55.13 -85.38
CA THR A 47 15.55 -54.41 -84.35
C THR A 47 15.00 -54.75 -82.96
N ASP A 48 15.77 -54.55 -81.94
CA ASP A 48 15.35 -54.72 -80.51
C ASP A 48 14.32 -53.69 -80.05
N GLY A 49 13.94 -52.75 -80.90
CA GLY A 49 13.07 -51.59 -80.61
C GLY A 49 13.85 -50.30 -80.80
N ILE A 50 13.21 -49.36 -81.43
CA ILE A 50 13.72 -47.97 -81.57
C ILE A 50 12.70 -47.10 -80.92
N VAL A 51 13.13 -46.33 -79.88
CA VAL A 51 12.34 -45.32 -79.24
C VAL A 51 12.59 -43.97 -79.93
N ILE A 52 11.57 -43.43 -80.53
CA ILE A 52 11.57 -42.05 -81.02
C ILE A 52 10.72 -41.23 -80.00
N ASP A 53 11.34 -40.33 -79.37
CA ASP A 53 10.72 -39.43 -78.38
C ASP A 53 11.45 -38.09 -78.47
N THR A 54 10.73 -37.07 -78.84
CA THR A 54 11.22 -35.66 -78.92
C THR A 54 10.57 -34.76 -77.94
N ILE A 55 9.72 -35.29 -77.08
CA ILE A 55 8.97 -34.58 -76.11
C ILE A 55 9.71 -34.60 -74.76
N ALA A 56 10.07 -33.42 -74.27
CA ALA A 56 10.72 -33.32 -72.94
C ALA A 56 9.73 -33.61 -71.80
N PRO A 57 10.18 -34.26 -70.70
CA PRO A 57 9.37 -34.53 -69.56
C PRO A 57 8.68 -33.28 -69.00
N GLN A 58 7.42 -33.42 -68.63
CA GLN A 58 6.65 -32.33 -68.05
C GLN A 58 6.65 -32.39 -66.50
N VAL A 59 6.94 -31.26 -65.84
CA VAL A 59 6.90 -31.11 -64.37
C VAL A 59 5.69 -30.29 -64.02
N SER A 60 4.88 -30.74 -63.05
CA SER A 60 3.71 -30.08 -62.57
C SER A 60 3.76 -29.94 -61.01
N GLY A 61 3.18 -28.87 -60.48
CA GLY A 61 3.12 -28.62 -59.04
C GLY A 61 4.15 -27.61 -58.53
N VAL A 62 5.24 -27.37 -59.32
CA VAL A 62 6.24 -26.34 -59.02
C VAL A 62 6.72 -25.67 -60.30
N GLU A 63 7.21 -24.43 -60.21
CA GLU A 63 7.66 -23.66 -61.35
C GLU A 63 8.99 -22.94 -61.06
N SER A 64 9.75 -22.64 -62.11
CA SER A 64 10.99 -21.87 -62.02
C SER A 64 10.73 -20.45 -61.47
N ASN A 65 11.66 -19.94 -60.62
CA ASN A 65 11.64 -18.62 -60.02
C ASN A 65 10.45 -18.37 -59.06
N GLN A 66 9.73 -19.42 -58.65
CA GLN A 66 8.63 -19.31 -57.70
C GLN A 66 9.09 -19.57 -56.28
N THR A 67 8.34 -18.93 -55.35
CA THR A 67 8.54 -19.10 -53.90
C THR A 67 7.31 -19.73 -53.30
N TYR A 68 7.53 -20.77 -52.56
CA TYR A 68 6.51 -21.53 -51.81
C TYR A 68 6.81 -21.49 -50.32
N THR A 69 5.80 -21.77 -49.53
CA THR A 69 5.92 -22.00 -48.07
C THR A 69 5.46 -23.43 -47.78
N LYS A 70 6.10 -24.07 -46.80
CA LYS A 70 5.91 -25.50 -46.47
C LYS A 70 6.35 -26.43 -47.57
N THR A 71 6.41 -27.70 -47.23
CA THR A 71 6.70 -28.80 -48.18
C THR A 71 5.81 -28.71 -49.39
N GLN A 72 6.45 -28.78 -50.58
CA GLN A 72 5.79 -28.82 -51.88
C GLN A 72 5.96 -30.20 -52.50
N THR A 73 4.96 -30.62 -53.22
CA THR A 73 5.06 -31.85 -54.06
C THR A 73 4.98 -31.48 -55.53
N PHE A 74 5.70 -32.21 -56.35
CA PHE A 74 5.62 -32.08 -57.77
C PHE A 74 5.51 -33.49 -58.44
N THR A 75 4.94 -33.52 -59.57
CA THR A 75 4.81 -34.75 -60.38
C THR A 75 5.55 -34.59 -61.70
N VAL A 76 6.00 -35.72 -62.29
CA VAL A 76 6.63 -35.77 -63.60
C VAL A 76 5.79 -36.65 -64.44
N THR A 77 5.49 -36.18 -65.61
CA THR A 77 4.79 -36.99 -66.64
C THR A 77 5.68 -37.12 -67.88
N ASP A 78 6.00 -38.37 -68.23
CA ASP A 78 6.76 -38.75 -69.37
C ASP A 78 6.61 -40.25 -69.65
N ASN A 79 6.56 -40.69 -70.97
CA ASN A 79 6.42 -42.09 -71.34
C ASN A 79 7.71 -42.90 -71.23
N ASN A 80 8.85 -42.22 -71.31
CA ASN A 80 10.17 -42.79 -71.29
C ASN A 80 11.07 -42.25 -70.19
N LEU A 81 10.51 -41.83 -69.07
CA LEU A 81 11.23 -41.24 -67.95
C LEU A 81 12.45 -42.09 -67.57
N ASP A 82 13.59 -41.43 -67.40
CA ASP A 82 14.85 -42.03 -66.97
C ASP A 82 15.20 -41.57 -65.55
N THR A 83 15.49 -40.29 -65.40
CA THR A 83 15.94 -39.79 -64.08
C THR A 83 15.28 -38.48 -63.72
N VAL A 84 15.01 -38.35 -62.42
CA VAL A 84 14.63 -37.08 -61.78
C VAL A 84 15.71 -36.72 -60.76
N LYS A 85 16.30 -35.53 -60.90
CA LYS A 85 17.32 -35.03 -59.99
C LYS A 85 16.82 -33.74 -59.29
N VAL A 86 17.06 -33.65 -58.00
CA VAL A 86 16.87 -32.43 -57.21
C VAL A 86 18.24 -32.01 -56.68
N ASP A 87 18.67 -30.80 -57.00
CA ASP A 87 20.01 -30.26 -56.65
C ASP A 87 21.14 -31.21 -57.07
N GLY A 88 20.99 -31.82 -58.28
CA GLY A 88 21.96 -32.74 -58.82
C GLY A 88 21.95 -34.18 -58.28
N LYS A 89 21.09 -34.45 -57.29
CA LYS A 89 20.94 -35.81 -56.73
C LYS A 89 19.70 -36.49 -57.28
N THR A 90 19.84 -37.76 -57.73
CA THR A 90 18.70 -38.59 -58.16
C THR A 90 17.76 -38.78 -56.92
N VAL A 91 16.47 -38.62 -57.18
CA VAL A 91 15.39 -38.80 -56.20
C VAL A 91 14.35 -39.78 -56.75
N GLU A 92 13.78 -40.54 -55.82
CA GLU A 92 12.70 -41.49 -56.17
C GLU A 92 11.34 -40.88 -55.82
N SER A 93 10.33 -41.24 -56.61
CA SER A 93 8.96 -40.81 -56.28
C SER A 93 8.34 -41.69 -55.21
N THR A 94 7.50 -41.07 -54.41
CA THR A 94 6.60 -41.79 -53.49
C THR A 94 5.17 -41.61 -54.00
N ASN A 95 4.54 -42.73 -54.40
CA ASN A 95 3.20 -42.72 -55.02
C ASN A 95 3.08 -41.77 -56.23
N GLY A 96 4.14 -41.69 -57.05
CA GLY A 96 4.17 -40.84 -58.25
C GLY A 96 4.46 -39.36 -58.01
N SER A 97 4.74 -38.97 -56.78
CA SER A 97 5.08 -37.61 -56.43
C SER A 97 6.47 -37.51 -55.83
N TYR A 98 7.13 -36.38 -56.06
CA TYR A 98 8.40 -35.97 -55.45
C TYR A 98 8.18 -34.83 -54.45
N THR A 99 9.06 -34.70 -53.47
CA THR A 99 8.88 -33.77 -52.36
C THR A 99 10.04 -32.79 -52.23
N LEU A 100 9.75 -31.50 -52.15
CA LEU A 100 10.68 -30.44 -51.79
C LEU A 100 10.35 -29.90 -50.38
N VAL A 101 11.26 -30.08 -49.40
CA VAL A 101 11.08 -29.59 -48.05
C VAL A 101 11.68 -28.18 -47.90
N PRO A 102 11.21 -27.34 -46.97
CA PRO A 102 11.80 -26.05 -46.71
C PRO A 102 13.30 -26.13 -46.38
N LYS A 103 14.10 -25.29 -47.05
CA LYS A 103 15.53 -25.13 -46.79
C LYS A 103 16.00 -23.71 -47.04
N LYS A 104 17.21 -23.36 -46.59
CA LYS A 104 17.88 -22.15 -47.05
C LYS A 104 18.38 -22.32 -48.49
N GLY A 105 18.13 -21.33 -49.35
CA GLY A 105 18.51 -21.35 -50.76
C GLY A 105 17.40 -21.86 -51.65
N THR A 106 17.78 -22.23 -52.87
CA THR A 106 16.84 -22.63 -53.93
C THR A 106 17.05 -24.07 -54.31
N TYR A 107 16.05 -24.66 -54.94
CA TYR A 107 16.09 -25.96 -55.61
C TYR A 107 16.28 -25.78 -57.11
N THR A 108 16.99 -26.75 -57.67
CA THR A 108 17.02 -27.01 -59.12
C THR A 108 16.47 -28.42 -59.36
N ILE A 109 15.53 -28.58 -60.29
CA ILE A 109 14.97 -29.86 -60.70
C ILE A 109 15.45 -30.11 -62.13
N GLU A 110 16.10 -31.24 -62.39
CA GLU A 110 16.44 -31.73 -63.71
C GLU A 110 15.75 -33.06 -63.95
N VAL A 111 15.00 -33.13 -65.00
CA VAL A 111 14.33 -34.39 -65.44
C VAL A 111 14.84 -34.74 -66.79
N THR A 112 15.22 -35.99 -66.97
CA THR A 112 15.73 -36.54 -68.24
C THR A 112 14.98 -37.83 -68.60
N ASP A 113 14.59 -38.00 -69.84
CA ASP A 113 14.06 -39.25 -70.37
C ASP A 113 15.18 -40.14 -70.91
N LYS A 114 14.84 -41.35 -71.36
CA LYS A 114 15.77 -42.32 -71.93
C LYS A 114 16.33 -41.93 -73.29
N THR A 115 15.71 -40.96 -73.94
CA THR A 115 16.14 -40.43 -75.23
C THR A 115 17.00 -39.20 -75.15
N GLY A 116 17.11 -38.63 -73.91
CA GLY A 116 17.98 -37.52 -73.64
C GLY A 116 17.30 -36.17 -73.65
N ASN A 117 15.95 -36.11 -73.84
CA ASN A 117 15.23 -34.86 -73.68
C ASN A 117 15.20 -34.42 -72.19
N LYS A 118 15.26 -33.13 -71.99
CA LYS A 118 15.49 -32.58 -70.66
C LYS A 118 14.54 -31.40 -70.30
N THR A 119 14.03 -31.47 -69.13
CA THR A 119 13.36 -30.30 -68.51
C THR A 119 14.11 -29.87 -67.27
N THR A 120 14.39 -28.55 -67.14
CA THR A 120 15.09 -27.99 -66.00
C THR A 120 14.28 -26.86 -65.44
N LEU A 121 13.96 -26.97 -64.13
CA LEU A 121 13.38 -25.90 -63.35
C LEU A 121 14.42 -25.38 -62.38
N ASN A 122 14.61 -24.05 -62.35
CA ASN A 122 15.64 -23.37 -61.54
C ASN A 122 15.06 -22.37 -60.55
N LYS A 123 15.82 -22.08 -59.50
CA LYS A 123 15.51 -21.05 -58.50
C LYS A 123 14.12 -21.22 -57.85
N ILE A 124 13.74 -22.45 -57.54
CA ILE A 124 12.53 -22.76 -56.79
C ILE A 124 12.86 -22.57 -55.33
N THR A 125 12.18 -21.64 -54.65
CA THR A 125 12.36 -21.38 -53.21
C THR A 125 11.25 -22.05 -52.42
N VAL A 126 11.61 -22.83 -51.40
CA VAL A 126 10.65 -23.39 -50.43
C VAL A 126 11.03 -22.96 -49.03
N ASN A 127 10.27 -22.06 -48.49
CA ASN A 127 10.52 -21.48 -47.18
C ASN A 127 9.71 -22.18 -46.09
N TRP A 128 10.23 -22.11 -44.83
CA TRP A 128 9.43 -22.44 -43.67
C TRP A 128 8.32 -21.40 -43.47
N GLU A 129 7.14 -21.86 -43.09
CA GLU A 129 6.10 -20.96 -42.62
C GLU A 129 6.48 -20.40 -41.23
N LYS A 130 6.38 -19.09 -41.06
CA LYS A 130 6.74 -18.42 -39.84
C LYS A 130 5.60 -18.46 -38.81
N VAL A 131 5.92 -18.91 -37.61
CA VAL A 131 4.99 -18.98 -36.47
C VAL A 131 5.34 -17.86 -35.51
N LYS A 132 4.34 -17.04 -35.18
CA LYS A 132 4.47 -15.99 -34.15
C LYS A 132 4.48 -16.60 -32.77
N LYS A 133 5.38 -16.13 -31.91
CA LYS A 133 5.40 -16.52 -30.49
C LYS A 133 4.12 -16.08 -29.78
N PRO A 134 3.51 -16.94 -28.95
CA PRO A 134 2.35 -16.56 -28.18
C PRO A 134 2.72 -15.51 -27.14
N THR A 135 1.78 -14.62 -26.81
CA THR A 135 1.87 -13.71 -25.69
C THR A 135 1.43 -14.41 -24.41
N VAL A 136 2.10 -14.11 -23.30
CA VAL A 136 1.81 -14.68 -21.99
C VAL A 136 1.42 -13.55 -21.04
N GLU A 137 0.26 -13.66 -20.40
CA GLU A 137 -0.21 -12.70 -19.43
C GLU A 137 0.51 -12.87 -18.09
N SER A 138 0.83 -11.75 -17.45
CA SER A 138 1.39 -11.73 -16.11
C SER A 138 0.34 -12.09 -15.07
N LYS A 139 0.75 -12.71 -13.96
CA LYS A 139 -0.10 -12.97 -12.79
C LYS A 139 0.41 -12.20 -11.58
N VAL A 140 -0.51 -11.82 -10.69
CA VAL A 140 -0.15 -11.17 -9.42
C VAL A 140 0.23 -12.23 -8.39
N TYR A 141 1.24 -11.96 -7.59
CA TYR A 141 1.68 -12.82 -6.49
C TYR A 141 0.53 -13.21 -5.56
N THR A 142 0.44 -14.50 -5.22
CA THR A 142 -0.59 -15.07 -4.35
C THR A 142 -0.05 -15.85 -3.16
N GLY A 143 1.27 -16.07 -3.11
CA GLY A 143 1.90 -16.97 -2.15
C GLY A 143 1.87 -18.45 -2.55
N GLN A 144 1.26 -18.79 -3.69
CA GLN A 144 1.23 -20.13 -4.26
C GLN A 144 2.05 -20.18 -5.55
N THR A 145 2.41 -21.40 -5.99
CA THR A 145 3.05 -21.59 -7.29
C THR A 145 2.09 -21.15 -8.40
N LEU A 146 2.57 -20.26 -9.25
CA LEU A 146 1.87 -19.76 -10.43
C LEU A 146 2.62 -20.16 -11.68
N THR A 147 1.89 -20.63 -12.69
CA THR A 147 2.39 -20.97 -14.00
C THR A 147 1.74 -20.11 -15.07
N ALA A 148 2.35 -19.99 -16.22
CA ALA A 148 1.78 -19.29 -17.37
C ALA A 148 0.48 -19.94 -17.82
N ASN A 149 -0.50 -19.11 -18.18
CA ASN A 149 -1.72 -19.60 -18.84
C ASN A 149 -1.48 -19.68 -20.35
N ILE A 150 -0.88 -20.79 -20.78
CA ILE A 150 -0.57 -21.06 -22.18
C ILE A 150 -1.02 -22.48 -22.52
N SER A 151 -1.77 -22.61 -23.60
CA SER A 151 -2.27 -23.89 -24.07
C SER A 151 -1.51 -24.34 -25.32
N GLU A 152 -1.31 -25.63 -25.45
CA GLU A 152 -0.88 -26.22 -26.69
C GLU A 152 -1.92 -26.00 -27.79
N ASN A 153 -1.44 -26.03 -29.03
CA ASN A 153 -2.31 -25.94 -30.22
C ASN A 153 -1.81 -26.85 -31.32
N GLY A 154 -2.34 -26.73 -32.53
CA GLY A 154 -1.93 -27.51 -33.71
C GLY A 154 -0.48 -27.26 -34.14
N LEU A 155 0.15 -26.16 -33.73
CA LEU A 155 1.47 -25.72 -34.21
C LEU A 155 2.60 -26.03 -33.22
N TYR A 156 2.36 -25.98 -31.91
CA TYR A 156 3.41 -26.17 -30.90
C TYR A 156 2.92 -26.90 -29.65
N THR A 157 3.88 -27.45 -28.89
CA THR A 157 3.71 -28.02 -27.56
C THR A 157 4.43 -27.17 -26.52
N VAL A 158 3.97 -27.23 -25.26
CA VAL A 158 4.62 -26.64 -24.10
C VAL A 158 5.55 -27.67 -23.46
N LYS A 159 6.86 -27.51 -23.61
CA LYS A 159 7.87 -28.38 -23.00
C LYS A 159 8.00 -28.21 -21.49
N GLU A 160 8.09 -26.95 -21.07
CA GLU A 160 8.24 -26.58 -19.66
C GLU A 160 7.42 -25.33 -19.34
N ASN A 161 6.69 -25.38 -18.25
CA ASN A 161 5.92 -24.27 -17.67
C ASN A 161 5.86 -24.44 -16.15
N ASN A 162 7.03 -24.44 -15.52
CA ASN A 162 7.16 -24.70 -14.08
C ASN A 162 6.71 -23.48 -13.25
N GLY A 163 6.85 -22.27 -13.81
CA GLY A 163 6.53 -21.02 -13.11
C GLY A 163 7.31 -20.85 -11.82
N GLY A 164 6.65 -20.28 -10.80
CA GLY A 164 7.23 -20.10 -9.48
C GLY A 164 6.29 -19.48 -8.48
N ILE A 165 6.80 -19.22 -7.28
CA ILE A 165 6.04 -18.58 -6.19
C ILE A 165 6.32 -17.07 -6.16
N ASP A 166 7.59 -16.68 -6.19
CA ASP A 166 8.03 -15.31 -5.97
C ASP A 166 7.83 -14.41 -7.20
N VAL A 167 7.77 -13.12 -6.98
CA VAL A 167 7.82 -12.11 -8.04
C VAL A 167 9.13 -12.22 -8.81
N ASN A 168 9.01 -12.65 -10.03
CA ASN A 168 10.13 -12.85 -10.96
C ASN A 168 9.61 -13.06 -12.38
N GLU A 169 10.54 -13.13 -13.33
CA GLU A 169 10.33 -13.58 -14.68
C GLU A 169 10.71 -15.06 -14.78
N TYR A 170 9.82 -15.88 -15.34
CA TYR A 170 9.97 -17.33 -15.50
C TYR A 170 9.92 -17.72 -16.96
N ASP A 171 10.70 -18.71 -17.31
CA ASP A 171 10.77 -19.25 -18.66
C ASP A 171 9.65 -20.26 -18.91
N VAL A 172 9.03 -20.13 -20.08
CA VAL A 172 8.13 -21.14 -20.63
C VAL A 172 8.72 -21.61 -21.95
N GLN A 173 9.08 -22.89 -22.01
CA GLN A 173 9.72 -23.48 -23.19
C GLN A 173 8.68 -24.08 -24.10
N LEU A 174 8.77 -23.73 -25.40
CA LEU A 174 7.86 -24.18 -26.45
C LEU A 174 8.66 -24.85 -27.58
N THR A 175 8.07 -25.87 -28.21
CA THR A 175 8.63 -26.50 -29.40
C THR A 175 7.57 -26.66 -30.50
N LEU A 176 7.96 -26.44 -31.73
CA LEU A 176 7.08 -26.65 -32.88
C LEU A 176 6.84 -28.15 -33.10
N LYS A 177 5.58 -28.54 -33.38
CA LYS A 177 5.16 -29.93 -33.65
C LYS A 177 5.66 -30.43 -34.99
N ASP A 178 5.70 -29.55 -35.97
CA ASP A 178 6.20 -29.89 -37.33
C ASP A 178 7.40 -28.99 -37.69
N PRO A 179 8.61 -29.37 -37.27
CA PRO A 179 9.82 -28.61 -37.57
C PRO A 179 10.26 -28.73 -39.02
N ILE A 180 9.62 -29.59 -39.84
CA ILE A 180 9.88 -29.65 -41.27
C ILE A 180 9.31 -28.41 -41.96
N ASN A 181 8.07 -28.05 -41.66
CA ASN A 181 7.33 -27.01 -42.37
C ASN A 181 7.33 -25.65 -41.67
N TYR A 182 7.61 -25.59 -40.34
CA TYR A 182 7.46 -24.40 -39.54
C TYR A 182 8.76 -23.98 -38.85
N ARG A 183 8.91 -22.68 -38.64
CA ARG A 183 9.92 -22.06 -37.79
C ARG A 183 9.30 -20.91 -37.04
N TRP A 184 9.74 -20.67 -35.80
CA TRP A 184 9.43 -19.41 -35.13
C TRP A 184 9.95 -18.23 -35.98
N GLU A 185 9.44 -17.01 -35.74
CA GLU A 185 9.86 -15.82 -36.49
C GLU A 185 11.39 -15.63 -36.52
N ASP A 186 12.08 -16.01 -35.45
CA ASP A 186 13.54 -15.97 -35.33
C ASP A 186 14.27 -17.11 -36.03
N GLY A 187 13.54 -18.03 -36.67
CA GLY A 187 14.08 -19.16 -37.41
C GLY A 187 14.37 -20.42 -36.61
N THR A 188 14.09 -20.44 -35.33
CA THR A 188 14.30 -21.59 -34.43
C THR A 188 13.13 -22.56 -34.43
N VAL A 189 13.33 -23.77 -33.89
CA VAL A 189 12.30 -24.81 -33.64
C VAL A 189 11.80 -24.74 -32.21
N ASP A 190 12.73 -24.59 -31.27
CA ASP A 190 12.46 -24.37 -29.85
C ASP A 190 12.52 -22.88 -29.56
N THR A 191 11.70 -22.41 -28.66
CA THR A 191 11.72 -21.01 -28.19
C THR A 191 11.33 -20.91 -26.73
N THR A 192 11.69 -19.78 -26.14
CA THR A 192 11.29 -19.41 -24.78
C THR A 192 10.42 -18.17 -24.84
N VAL A 193 9.30 -18.16 -24.14
CA VAL A 193 8.50 -16.99 -23.84
C VAL A 193 8.55 -16.73 -22.34
N LYS A 194 8.41 -15.45 -21.95
CA LYS A 194 8.56 -15.02 -20.56
C LYS A 194 7.19 -14.91 -19.90
N PHE A 195 7.09 -15.47 -18.70
CA PHE A 195 5.94 -15.35 -17.79
C PHE A 195 6.35 -14.55 -16.57
N ASN A 196 5.62 -13.48 -16.26
CA ASN A 196 5.93 -12.59 -15.16
C ASN A 196 4.95 -12.78 -14.00
N ILE A 197 5.47 -12.96 -12.79
CA ILE A 197 4.72 -12.78 -11.55
C ILE A 197 5.02 -11.37 -11.04
N THR A 198 3.97 -10.56 -10.84
CA THR A 198 4.05 -9.16 -10.42
C THR A 198 3.71 -9.01 -8.94
N LYS A 199 4.19 -7.92 -8.32
CA LYS A 199 3.96 -7.64 -6.91
C LYS A 199 2.47 -7.49 -6.58
N ALA A 200 2.04 -8.13 -5.49
CA ALA A 200 0.72 -7.94 -4.90
C ALA A 200 0.65 -6.65 -4.06
N THR A 201 -0.54 -6.13 -3.88
CA THR A 201 -0.79 -5.07 -2.89
C THR A 201 -1.00 -5.74 -1.52
N PRO A 202 -0.26 -5.35 -0.47
CA PRO A 202 -0.46 -5.95 0.84
C PRO A 202 -1.79 -5.52 1.47
N VAL A 203 -2.37 -6.41 2.27
CA VAL A 203 -3.49 -6.06 3.14
C VAL A 203 -2.91 -5.42 4.40
N VAL A 204 -3.41 -4.23 4.75
CA VAL A 204 -2.96 -3.48 5.92
C VAL A 204 -4.12 -3.28 6.88
N THR A 205 -3.97 -3.77 8.11
CA THR A 205 -4.82 -3.36 9.23
C THR A 205 -4.25 -2.08 9.81
N LYS A 206 -4.99 -0.98 9.69
CA LYS A 206 -4.56 0.34 10.14
C LYS A 206 -4.33 0.40 11.67
N PRO A 207 -3.46 1.29 12.17
CA PRO A 207 -3.34 1.53 13.60
C PRO A 207 -4.65 2.11 14.15
N THR A 208 -4.88 1.94 15.45
CA THR A 208 -6.05 2.49 16.15
C THR A 208 -5.62 3.39 17.29
N THR A 209 -6.47 4.35 17.66
CA THR A 209 -6.24 5.27 18.77
C THR A 209 -6.24 4.54 20.12
N LYS A 210 -5.52 5.11 21.10
CA LYS A 210 -5.54 4.72 22.52
C LYS A 210 -6.21 5.84 23.34
N THR A 211 -6.91 5.48 24.40
CA THR A 211 -7.33 6.48 25.40
C THR A 211 -6.16 6.76 26.33
N LEU A 212 -5.55 7.94 26.17
CA LEU A 212 -4.38 8.36 26.91
C LEU A 212 -4.69 9.56 27.82
N THR A 213 -4.14 9.52 29.02
CA THR A 213 -4.16 10.66 29.97
C THR A 213 -2.73 10.88 30.42
N TYR A 214 -2.35 12.13 30.59
CA TYR A 214 -1.01 12.51 31.03
C TYR A 214 -0.63 11.82 32.34
N ASN A 215 0.57 11.23 32.36
CA ASN A 215 1.10 10.48 33.50
C ASN A 215 2.57 10.79 33.81
N GLY A 216 3.15 11.79 33.16
CA GLY A 216 4.55 12.19 33.34
C GLY A 216 5.58 11.33 32.57
N SER A 217 5.15 10.30 31.83
CA SER A 217 6.02 9.38 31.10
C SER A 217 5.69 9.34 29.62
N GLU A 218 6.64 8.86 28.82
CA GLU A 218 6.42 8.54 27.40
C GLU A 218 5.38 7.42 27.25
N GLN A 219 4.38 7.64 26.40
CA GLN A 219 3.29 6.71 26.13
C GLN A 219 3.20 6.44 24.64
N GLU A 220 3.06 5.17 24.25
CA GLU A 220 2.78 4.82 22.85
C GLU A 220 1.47 5.45 22.40
N LEU A 221 1.54 6.18 21.29
CA LEU A 221 0.42 7.01 20.82
C LEU A 221 -0.71 6.22 20.16
N VAL A 222 -0.42 5.04 19.59
CA VAL A 222 -1.41 4.22 18.87
C VAL A 222 -1.22 2.74 19.15
N ASN A 223 -2.23 1.92 18.87
CA ASN A 223 -2.06 0.48 18.74
C ASN A 223 -1.41 0.16 17.39
N ALA A 224 -0.59 -0.89 17.35
CA ALA A 224 0.15 -1.27 16.17
C ALA A 224 -0.75 -1.55 14.94
N ALA A 225 -0.31 -1.08 13.78
CA ALA A 225 -0.80 -1.58 12.51
C ALA A 225 -0.20 -2.96 12.21
N SER A 226 -0.83 -3.73 11.33
CA SER A 226 -0.27 -4.99 10.84
C SER A 226 -0.40 -5.09 9.32
N THR A 227 0.42 -5.95 8.72
CA THR A 227 0.39 -6.21 7.28
C THR A 227 0.73 -7.67 7.01
N ASN A 228 0.19 -8.22 5.91
CA ASN A 228 0.55 -9.54 5.42
C ASN A 228 1.76 -9.50 4.44
N GLY A 229 2.30 -8.30 4.16
CA GLY A 229 3.40 -8.18 3.21
C GLY A 229 4.22 -6.90 3.39
N GLY A 230 5.50 -7.05 3.72
CA GLY A 230 6.39 -5.94 3.99
C GLY A 230 6.49 -5.58 5.48
N THR A 231 6.89 -4.34 5.76
CA THR A 231 7.16 -3.84 7.11
C THR A 231 6.42 -2.52 7.33
N VAL A 232 5.64 -2.43 8.42
CA VAL A 232 5.02 -1.17 8.83
C VAL A 232 6.10 -0.25 9.39
N LYS A 233 6.07 1.00 9.00
CA LYS A 233 6.92 2.09 9.51
C LYS A 233 6.05 3.23 10.02
N TYR A 234 6.50 3.89 11.09
CA TYR A 234 5.84 5.02 11.72
C TYR A 234 6.77 6.23 11.79
N ALA A 235 6.19 7.42 11.82
CA ALA A 235 6.89 8.68 12.05
C ALA A 235 5.96 9.71 12.69
N LEU A 236 6.50 10.72 13.39
CA LEU A 236 5.77 11.89 13.86
C LEU A 236 5.93 13.11 12.94
N ASP A 237 6.95 13.10 12.10
CA ASP A 237 7.35 14.22 11.25
C ASP A 237 7.27 13.93 9.75
N ASN A 238 6.74 12.74 9.39
CA ASN A 238 6.68 12.23 8.02
C ASN A 238 8.06 12.12 7.31
N LYS A 239 9.14 12.08 8.07
CA LYS A 239 10.53 12.00 7.55
C LYS A 239 11.35 10.91 8.22
N ASN A 240 11.35 10.86 9.54
CA ASN A 240 12.16 9.95 10.32
C ASN A 240 11.37 8.66 10.65
N TRP A 241 11.48 7.67 9.77
CA TRP A 241 10.71 6.43 9.83
C TRP A 241 11.34 5.37 10.70
N SER A 242 10.56 4.76 11.59
CA SER A 242 10.94 3.65 12.47
C SER A 242 9.90 2.53 12.43
N THR A 243 10.31 1.32 12.81
CA THR A 243 9.38 0.21 13.06
C THR A 243 8.72 0.28 14.43
N SER A 244 9.28 1.08 15.35
CA SER A 244 8.71 1.29 16.67
C SER A 244 7.51 2.23 16.61
N ILE A 245 6.52 1.97 17.44
CA ILE A 245 5.37 2.86 17.61
C ILE A 245 5.87 4.17 18.24
N PRO A 246 5.51 5.33 17.69
CA PRO A 246 5.90 6.61 18.25
C PRO A 246 5.31 6.83 19.64
N THR A 247 6.08 7.48 20.51
CA THR A 247 5.65 7.88 21.86
C THR A 247 5.43 9.37 21.95
N GLY A 248 4.70 9.78 22.97
CA GLY A 248 4.52 11.17 23.36
C GLY A 248 4.37 11.28 24.87
N LYS A 249 4.81 12.41 25.43
CA LYS A 249 4.73 12.68 26.86
C LYS A 249 3.67 13.75 27.17
N GLU A 250 3.71 14.87 26.47
CA GLU A 250 2.91 16.04 26.77
C GLU A 250 1.42 15.87 26.42
N SER A 251 0.56 16.55 27.19
CA SER A 251 -0.88 16.63 26.91
C SER A 251 -1.14 17.51 25.69
N LYS A 252 -1.24 16.90 24.53
CA LYS A 252 -1.57 17.54 23.27
C LYS A 252 -2.04 16.51 22.24
N GLU A 253 -2.43 16.99 21.08
CA GLU A 253 -2.70 16.18 19.92
C GLU A 253 -1.41 15.81 19.18
N TYR A 254 -1.32 14.56 18.69
CA TYR A 254 -0.22 14.01 17.95
C TYR A 254 -0.73 13.40 16.66
N THR A 255 -0.08 13.74 15.55
CA THR A 255 -0.30 13.06 14.27
C THR A 255 0.76 11.97 14.09
N VAL A 256 0.33 10.74 13.96
CA VAL A 256 1.19 9.59 13.67
C VAL A 256 1.03 9.23 12.20
N TYR A 257 2.10 9.38 11.43
CA TYR A 257 2.19 8.91 10.06
C TYR A 257 2.59 7.44 10.05
N TYR A 258 2.02 6.67 9.12
CA TYR A 258 2.40 5.29 8.90
C TYR A 258 2.39 4.92 7.42
N LYS A 259 3.26 4.00 7.03
CA LYS A 259 3.36 3.43 5.69
C LYS A 259 3.74 1.96 5.77
N VAL A 260 3.63 1.24 4.67
CA VAL A 260 4.23 -0.10 4.55
C VAL A 260 5.33 -0.05 3.51
N GLU A 261 6.53 -0.42 3.89
CA GLU A 261 7.61 -0.74 2.96
C GLU A 261 7.42 -2.19 2.53
N GLY A 262 7.01 -2.38 1.27
CA GLY A 262 6.82 -3.69 0.69
C GLY A 262 8.11 -4.51 0.68
N ASN A 263 8.01 -5.73 0.24
CA ASN A 263 9.18 -6.62 0.08
C ASN A 263 9.32 -7.06 -1.38
N LYS A 264 10.06 -8.14 -1.62
CA LYS A 264 10.23 -8.68 -2.98
C LYS A 264 8.91 -9.01 -3.67
N ASN A 265 7.87 -9.41 -2.91
CA ASN A 265 6.60 -9.90 -3.42
C ASN A 265 5.43 -8.93 -3.27
N PHE A 266 5.60 -7.86 -2.50
CA PHE A 266 4.54 -6.88 -2.22
C PHE A 266 4.99 -5.47 -2.58
N LYS A 267 4.03 -4.66 -3.02
CA LYS A 267 4.22 -3.23 -3.28
C LYS A 267 4.31 -2.46 -1.96
N ASP A 268 4.89 -1.28 -2.02
CA ASP A 268 4.78 -0.30 -0.95
C ASP A 268 3.33 0.18 -0.81
N VAL A 269 2.98 0.65 0.38
CA VAL A 269 1.72 1.37 0.64
C VAL A 269 2.07 2.79 1.03
N ASP A 270 1.43 3.74 0.37
CA ASP A 270 1.63 5.16 0.57
C ASP A 270 1.37 5.58 2.02
N VAL A 271 2.00 6.70 2.40
CA VAL A 271 1.86 7.31 3.72
C VAL A 271 0.40 7.64 4.01
N LYS A 272 -0.03 7.26 5.21
CA LYS A 272 -1.31 7.59 5.82
C LYS A 272 -1.06 8.16 7.21
N GLU A 273 -2.07 8.75 7.79
CA GLU A 273 -1.99 9.35 9.11
C GLU A 273 -3.16 8.94 10.01
N ILE A 274 -2.93 9.04 11.30
CA ILE A 274 -3.93 8.90 12.35
C ILE A 274 -3.58 9.90 13.46
N THR A 275 -4.59 10.59 13.97
CA THR A 275 -4.42 11.55 15.07
C THR A 275 -4.85 10.89 16.37
N ASN A 276 -4.07 11.09 17.42
CA ASN A 276 -4.43 10.72 18.79
C ASN A 276 -4.04 11.83 19.77
N LYS A 277 -4.66 11.82 20.94
CA LYS A 277 -4.49 12.84 21.95
C LYS A 277 -4.11 12.21 23.30
N ILE A 278 -3.11 12.81 23.96
CA ILE A 278 -2.91 12.64 25.40
C ILE A 278 -3.75 13.72 26.10
N ASN A 279 -4.77 13.30 26.84
CA ASN A 279 -5.64 14.19 27.56
C ASN A 279 -4.94 14.74 28.81
N PRO A 280 -5.25 15.99 29.23
CA PRO A 280 -4.71 16.51 30.47
C PRO A 280 -5.24 15.72 31.69
N ARG A 281 -4.38 15.52 32.68
CA ARG A 281 -4.73 14.87 33.93
C ARG A 281 -5.52 15.84 34.80
N THR A 282 -6.63 15.37 35.36
CA THR A 282 -7.40 16.17 36.34
C THR A 282 -6.65 16.23 37.67
N ILE A 283 -6.45 17.42 38.19
CA ILE A 283 -5.82 17.64 39.52
C ILE A 283 -6.83 17.48 40.64
N ASP A 284 -6.33 17.20 41.85
CA ASP A 284 -7.10 17.28 43.09
C ASP A 284 -6.78 18.58 43.79
N LEU A 285 -7.82 19.36 44.19
CA LEU A 285 -7.71 20.65 44.88
C LEU A 285 -7.91 20.46 46.38
N ASN A 286 -6.95 20.92 47.15
CA ASN A 286 -7.05 20.99 48.62
C ASN A 286 -7.06 22.46 49.04
N TRP A 287 -8.13 22.87 49.72
CA TRP A 287 -8.37 24.26 50.09
C TRP A 287 -8.06 24.52 51.54
N ASN A 288 -7.29 25.60 51.87
CA ASN A 288 -7.24 26.20 53.19
C ASN A 288 -8.36 27.25 53.25
N LYS A 289 -9.44 26.91 53.96
CA LYS A 289 -10.72 27.65 53.96
C LYS A 289 -10.87 28.62 55.10
N GLU A 290 -9.99 28.58 56.10
CA GLU A 290 -10.11 29.40 57.32
C GLU A 290 -9.04 30.47 57.31
N LEU A 291 -9.48 31.69 57.29
CA LEU A 291 -8.66 32.91 57.38
C LEU A 291 -9.09 33.76 58.58
N THR A 292 -8.22 34.62 59.04
CA THR A 292 -8.54 35.59 60.08
C THR A 292 -8.36 36.99 59.51
N TYR A 293 -9.26 37.91 59.82
CA TYR A 293 -9.21 39.30 59.39
C TYR A 293 -7.85 39.92 59.61
N ASN A 294 -7.28 40.57 58.62
CA ASN A 294 -5.95 41.20 58.67
C ASN A 294 -5.92 42.60 58.00
N GLY A 295 -7.07 43.18 57.76
CA GLY A 295 -7.20 44.49 57.13
C GLY A 295 -6.94 44.54 55.62
N LYS A 296 -6.64 43.40 54.94
CA LYS A 296 -6.32 43.33 53.54
C LYS A 296 -7.28 42.36 52.83
N GLU A 297 -7.33 42.44 51.50
CA GLU A 297 -7.98 41.41 50.72
C GLU A 297 -7.27 40.07 50.88
N GLN A 298 -8.05 39.02 51.12
CA GLN A 298 -7.59 37.64 51.35
C GLN A 298 -8.31 36.65 50.45
N LEU A 299 -7.56 35.64 50.04
CA LEU A 299 -8.05 34.48 49.30
C LEU A 299 -7.65 33.20 50.04
N PRO A 300 -8.48 32.17 50.04
CA PRO A 300 -8.03 30.85 50.46
C PRO A 300 -6.93 30.35 49.51
N THR A 301 -5.98 29.61 50.04
CA THR A 301 -4.98 28.95 49.23
C THR A 301 -5.51 27.61 48.74
N ALA A 302 -5.35 27.31 47.41
CA ALA A 302 -5.62 26.01 46.83
C ALA A 302 -4.28 25.32 46.58
N THR A 303 -4.04 24.18 47.20
CA THR A 303 -2.90 23.31 46.92
C THR A 303 -3.33 22.19 46.01
N VAL A 304 -2.41 21.77 45.16
CA VAL A 304 -2.64 20.71 44.16
C VAL A 304 -2.00 19.42 44.66
N SER A 305 -2.70 18.33 44.51
CA SER A 305 -2.16 16.99 44.72
C SER A 305 -2.36 16.11 43.48
N ASN A 306 -1.85 14.91 43.52
CA ASN A 306 -1.85 13.92 42.45
C ASN A 306 -1.06 14.34 41.18
N LEU A 307 -0.06 15.19 41.27
CA LEU A 307 0.84 15.51 40.17
C LEU A 307 1.71 14.29 39.81
N ALA A 308 2.24 14.27 38.58
CA ALA A 308 3.27 13.33 38.18
C ALA A 308 4.60 13.74 38.87
N ASP A 309 5.49 12.75 39.05
CA ASP A 309 6.76 12.94 39.74
C ASP A 309 7.59 14.06 39.09
N GLY A 310 8.01 15.03 39.89
CA GLY A 310 8.81 16.17 39.42
C GLY A 310 8.04 17.30 38.75
N ASP A 311 6.70 17.18 38.63
CA ASP A 311 5.88 18.23 38.03
C ASP A 311 5.45 19.26 39.09
N GLU A 312 5.36 20.51 38.63
CA GLU A 312 4.78 21.61 39.38
C GLU A 312 3.53 22.12 38.67
N CYS A 313 2.51 22.50 39.46
CA CYS A 313 1.28 23.04 38.92
C CYS A 313 0.64 23.97 39.96
N GLU A 314 0.53 25.25 39.65
CA GLU A 314 -0.14 26.24 40.44
C GLU A 314 -1.56 26.46 39.92
N VAL A 315 -2.44 26.94 40.84
CA VAL A 315 -3.84 27.25 40.55
C VAL A 315 -4.13 28.72 40.81
N ASN A 316 -4.69 29.40 39.84
CA ASN A 316 -5.20 30.75 39.99
C ASN A 316 -6.57 30.70 40.66
N VAL A 317 -6.71 31.45 41.78
CA VAL A 317 -7.94 31.56 42.56
C VAL A 317 -8.47 32.99 42.46
N THR A 318 -9.78 33.13 42.39
CA THR A 318 -10.50 34.41 42.40
C THR A 318 -11.55 34.41 43.51
N GLY A 319 -12.11 35.60 43.85
CA GLY A 319 -13.12 35.74 44.90
C GLY A 319 -12.56 36.27 46.20
N ALA A 320 -11.50 37.12 46.14
CA ALA A 320 -10.92 37.79 47.31
C ALA A 320 -11.93 38.65 48.05
N ASN A 321 -11.84 38.67 49.42
CA ASN A 321 -12.59 39.55 50.25
C ASN A 321 -11.72 40.08 51.35
N ARG A 322 -12.07 41.30 51.88
CA ARG A 322 -11.37 41.95 52.96
C ARG A 322 -12.03 41.67 54.30
N ASN A 323 -13.35 41.77 54.40
CA ASN A 323 -14.08 41.78 55.66
C ASN A 323 -14.33 40.38 56.23
N ALA A 324 -14.50 40.24 57.49
CA ALA A 324 -14.96 39.03 58.13
C ALA A 324 -16.33 38.58 57.55
N GLY A 325 -16.51 37.31 57.32
CA GLY A 325 -17.71 36.73 56.69
C GLY A 325 -17.44 35.46 55.96
N THR A 326 -18.47 34.88 55.35
CA THR A 326 -18.39 33.68 54.53
C THR A 326 -18.55 34.06 53.05
N TYR A 327 -17.65 33.57 52.20
CA TYR A 327 -17.54 33.95 50.82
C TYR A 327 -17.27 32.71 49.95
N GLU A 328 -17.36 32.85 48.64
CA GLU A 328 -16.96 31.81 47.66
C GLU A 328 -15.65 32.21 46.98
N ALA A 329 -14.79 31.20 46.78
CA ALA A 329 -13.61 31.31 45.95
C ALA A 329 -13.68 30.31 44.81
N THR A 330 -13.14 30.67 43.65
CA THR A 330 -13.18 29.85 42.45
C THR A 330 -11.77 29.67 41.90
N ALA A 331 -11.37 28.42 41.63
CA ALA A 331 -10.19 28.09 40.87
C ALA A 331 -10.48 28.28 39.35
N THR A 332 -9.67 29.09 38.66
CA THR A 332 -9.98 29.53 37.31
C THR A 332 -9.03 28.99 36.24
N LYS A 333 -7.78 28.69 36.59
CA LYS A 333 -6.74 28.24 35.65
C LYS A 333 -5.63 27.50 36.38
N VAL A 334 -5.05 26.51 35.66
CA VAL A 334 -3.79 25.85 36.06
C VAL A 334 -2.60 26.43 35.31
N SER A 335 -1.42 26.41 35.91
CA SER A 335 -0.17 26.90 35.27
C SER A 335 0.41 25.90 34.28
N ASN A 336 0.18 24.60 34.46
CA ASN A 336 0.74 23.51 33.65
C ASN A 336 -0.34 22.91 32.73
N GLN A 337 -0.14 22.98 31.40
CA GLN A 337 -1.11 22.52 30.39
C GLN A 337 -1.32 21.01 30.38
N ASN A 338 -0.42 20.24 31.01
CA ASN A 338 -0.58 18.79 31.16
C ASN A 338 -1.67 18.42 32.16
N TYR A 339 -2.20 19.42 32.88
CA TYR A 339 -3.24 19.28 33.87
C TYR A 339 -4.47 20.10 33.55
N LYS A 340 -5.59 19.74 34.11
CA LYS A 340 -6.85 20.48 34.08
C LYS A 340 -7.51 20.50 35.45
N LEU A 341 -8.31 21.52 35.67
CA LEU A 341 -9.16 21.64 36.87
C LEU A 341 -10.18 20.47 36.90
N PRO A 342 -10.60 20.06 38.12
CA PRO A 342 -11.77 19.20 38.31
C PRO A 342 -13.06 19.89 37.87
N GLU A 343 -14.18 19.18 37.91
CA GLU A 343 -15.50 19.79 37.63
C GLU A 343 -15.93 20.74 38.75
N ASP A 344 -15.63 20.37 40.00
CA ASP A 344 -15.89 21.24 41.17
C ASP A 344 -14.66 22.13 41.40
N VAL A 345 -14.80 23.41 41.04
CA VAL A 345 -13.76 24.42 41.13
C VAL A 345 -14.04 25.49 42.18
N THR A 346 -15.18 25.42 42.90
CA THR A 346 -15.62 26.42 43.87
C THR A 346 -15.48 25.89 45.27
N THR A 347 -15.26 26.81 46.21
CA THR A 347 -15.31 26.49 47.64
C THR A 347 -15.81 27.66 48.42
N SER A 348 -16.61 27.37 49.47
CA SER A 348 -16.93 28.35 50.51
C SER A 348 -15.77 28.47 51.49
N TYR A 349 -15.36 29.69 51.85
CA TYR A 349 -14.32 29.98 52.82
C TYR A 349 -14.78 31.05 53.79
N THR A 350 -14.17 31.08 54.98
CA THR A 350 -14.52 32.02 56.05
C THR A 350 -13.33 32.88 56.45
N ILE A 351 -13.53 34.22 56.51
CA ILE A 351 -12.64 35.13 57.17
C ILE A 351 -13.24 35.37 58.58
N LYS A 352 -12.61 34.77 59.58
CA LYS A 352 -13.01 34.95 60.98
C LYS A 352 -12.70 36.39 61.49
N PRO A 353 -13.54 36.96 62.31
CA PRO A 353 -13.18 38.24 63.03
C PRO A 353 -11.83 38.11 63.74
N LYS A 354 -11.07 39.17 63.72
CA LYS A 354 -9.84 39.29 64.54
C LYS A 354 -10.16 39.53 65.98
N ASP A 355 -9.56 38.76 66.87
CA ASP A 355 -9.68 39.01 68.32
C ASP A 355 -8.91 40.26 68.71
N VAL A 356 -9.58 41.14 69.47
CA VAL A 356 -9.03 42.36 70.01
C VAL A 356 -9.37 42.45 71.48
N THR A 357 -8.56 43.20 72.26
CA THR A 357 -8.81 43.49 73.66
C THR A 357 -9.09 44.97 73.86
N VAL A 358 -9.76 45.34 74.92
CA VAL A 358 -10.01 46.71 75.27
C VAL A 358 -9.37 47.07 76.64
N THR A 359 -8.76 48.23 76.69
CA THR A 359 -8.31 48.83 77.93
C THR A 359 -9.27 49.94 78.25
N ILE A 360 -10.04 49.77 79.32
CA ILE A 360 -10.93 50.80 79.86
C ILE A 360 -10.18 51.56 80.95
N THR A 361 -10.16 52.90 80.86
CA THR A 361 -9.65 53.78 81.90
C THR A 361 -10.83 54.47 82.52
N PRO A 362 -11.24 54.02 83.68
CA PRO A 362 -12.30 54.73 84.46
C PRO A 362 -11.89 56.15 84.75
N ASN A 363 -12.87 57.05 84.76
CA ASN A 363 -12.66 58.43 85.14
C ASN A 363 -13.75 58.82 86.16
N GLY A 364 -13.35 58.90 87.40
CA GLY A 364 -14.21 59.34 88.48
C GLY A 364 -14.19 60.83 88.60
N GLY A 365 -15.13 61.41 89.40
CA GLY A 365 -15.21 62.82 89.66
C GLY A 365 -15.81 63.11 91.02
N THR A 366 -15.70 64.39 91.48
CA THR A 366 -16.27 64.88 92.71
C THR A 366 -17.67 65.45 92.44
N TYR A 367 -18.61 65.17 93.34
CA TYR A 367 -19.97 65.69 93.21
C TYR A 367 -19.96 67.25 93.12
N GLY A 368 -20.66 67.73 92.05
CA GLY A 368 -20.75 69.16 91.74
C GLY A 368 -19.71 69.63 90.69
N GLU A 369 -18.76 68.78 90.26
CA GLU A 369 -17.83 69.01 89.15
C GLU A 369 -18.34 68.37 87.86
N LYS A 370 -17.86 68.83 86.68
CA LYS A 370 -18.16 68.20 85.39
C LYS A 370 -17.43 66.92 85.34
N ILE A 371 -18.15 65.81 85.32
CA ILE A 371 -17.58 64.45 85.16
C ILE A 371 -17.36 64.18 83.66
N THR A 372 -16.17 63.76 83.30
CA THR A 372 -15.85 63.23 82.02
C THR A 372 -15.92 61.72 82.14
N GLY A 373 -16.62 61.07 81.22
CA GLY A 373 -16.81 59.59 81.22
C GLY A 373 -15.51 58.81 81.08
N ALA A 374 -15.58 57.49 81.30
CA ALA A 374 -14.46 56.60 81.07
C ALA A 374 -13.99 56.70 79.62
N THR A 375 -12.73 56.38 79.36
CA THR A 375 -12.18 56.24 78.02
C THR A 375 -11.86 54.79 77.75
N ALA A 376 -11.96 54.37 76.48
CA ALA A 376 -11.59 53.02 76.05
C ALA A 376 -10.61 53.11 74.90
N LYS A 377 -9.65 52.19 74.91
CA LYS A 377 -8.70 52.00 73.82
C LYS A 377 -8.68 50.53 73.44
N LEU A 378 -8.95 50.23 72.14
CA LEU A 378 -8.77 48.89 71.60
C LEU A 378 -7.29 48.62 71.33
N ASN A 379 -6.86 47.40 71.60
CA ASN A 379 -5.51 46.91 71.32
C ASN A 379 -5.62 45.90 70.18
N ASP A 380 -4.54 45.75 69.39
CA ASP A 380 -4.40 44.79 68.31
C ASP A 380 -5.32 45.03 67.09
N VAL A 381 -5.89 46.24 66.98
CA VAL A 381 -6.66 46.66 65.78
C VAL A 381 -5.73 46.79 64.61
N GLU A 382 -6.19 46.36 63.38
CA GLU A 382 -5.42 46.51 62.16
C GLU A 382 -5.17 48.00 61.85
N ASN A 383 -3.98 48.26 61.28
CA ASN A 383 -3.58 49.61 60.93
C ASN A 383 -4.52 50.24 59.88
N GLY A 384 -5.06 51.39 60.21
CA GLY A 384 -6.03 52.17 59.44
C GLY A 384 -7.49 51.83 59.70
N ASP A 385 -7.79 50.86 60.56
CA ASP A 385 -9.16 50.60 61.03
C ASP A 385 -9.43 51.33 62.34
N HIS A 386 -10.63 51.81 62.47
CA HIS A 386 -11.08 52.59 63.65
C HIS A 386 -12.46 52.11 64.11
N PRO A 387 -12.58 50.88 64.64
CA PRO A 387 -13.85 50.37 65.14
C PRO A 387 -14.32 51.23 66.33
N GLU A 388 -15.59 51.54 66.28
CA GLU A 388 -16.20 52.36 67.32
C GLU A 388 -16.43 51.55 68.62
N VAL A 389 -16.02 52.09 69.75
CA VAL A 389 -16.24 51.48 71.06
C VAL A 389 -17.39 52.17 71.75
N THR A 390 -18.40 51.41 72.08
CA THR A 390 -19.53 51.88 72.87
C THR A 390 -19.28 51.54 74.34
N LEU A 391 -19.33 52.57 75.21
CA LEU A 391 -19.26 52.41 76.67
C LEU A 391 -20.66 52.49 77.26
N THR A 392 -21.02 51.45 78.02
CA THR A 392 -22.30 51.37 78.73
C THR A 392 -22.03 51.41 80.23
N TYR A 393 -22.71 52.34 80.96
CA TYR A 393 -22.61 52.47 82.36
C TYR A 393 -23.80 51.80 83.06
N THR A 394 -23.56 51.00 84.08
CA THR A 394 -24.59 50.35 84.88
C THR A 394 -24.30 50.52 86.36
N GLY A 395 -25.33 50.73 87.11
CA GLY A 395 -25.18 50.89 88.59
C GLY A 395 -26.30 51.72 89.18
N THR A 396 -26.21 51.98 90.49
CA THR A 396 -27.23 52.73 91.22
C THR A 396 -26.56 53.89 92.00
N GLY A 397 -27.01 55.09 91.74
CA GLY A 397 -26.61 56.27 92.54
C GLY A 397 -26.96 56.13 94.03
N TYR A 398 -26.25 56.84 94.90
CA TYR A 398 -26.53 56.87 96.35
C TYR A 398 -27.92 57.47 96.70
N ASP A 399 -28.53 58.19 95.76
CA ASP A 399 -29.91 58.67 95.81
C ASP A 399 -30.97 57.70 95.34
N GLY A 400 -30.57 56.48 94.96
CA GLY A 400 -31.43 55.43 94.41
C GLY A 400 -31.68 55.53 92.90
N THR A 401 -31.01 56.45 92.18
CA THR A 401 -31.16 56.59 90.73
C THR A 401 -30.43 55.43 90.02
N GLU A 402 -31.15 54.62 89.22
CA GLU A 402 -30.57 53.57 88.44
C GLU A 402 -30.04 54.14 87.10
N VAL A 403 -28.85 53.71 86.76
CA VAL A 403 -28.20 54.02 85.49
C VAL A 403 -27.99 52.72 84.69
N ASN A 404 -28.45 52.71 83.46
CA ASN A 404 -28.21 51.65 82.48
C ASN A 404 -28.27 52.30 81.12
N GLY A 405 -27.13 52.67 80.55
CA GLY A 405 -27.05 53.35 79.26
C GLY A 405 -25.68 53.88 78.91
N THR A 406 -25.58 54.60 77.82
CA THR A 406 -24.31 55.15 77.29
C THR A 406 -23.96 56.52 77.78
N GLU A 407 -24.92 57.15 78.47
CA GLU A 407 -24.70 58.48 79.05
C GLU A 407 -23.87 58.36 80.32
N VAL A 408 -22.94 59.31 80.49
CA VAL A 408 -22.08 59.40 81.70
C VAL A 408 -22.93 59.66 82.91
N PRO A 409 -22.84 58.85 84.01
CA PRO A 409 -23.63 59.10 85.24
C PRO A 409 -23.35 60.43 85.83
N SER A 410 -24.43 61.15 86.19
CA SER A 410 -24.36 62.49 86.83
C SER A 410 -24.59 62.45 88.34
N HIS A 411 -25.01 61.35 88.90
CA HIS A 411 -25.27 61.18 90.35
C HIS A 411 -24.10 60.46 91.02
N ALA A 412 -23.84 60.83 92.25
CA ALA A 412 -22.83 60.17 93.10
C ALA A 412 -23.24 58.69 93.32
N GLY A 413 -22.35 57.75 93.04
CA GLY A 413 -22.61 56.30 93.09
C GLY A 413 -21.42 55.50 92.64
N LYS A 414 -21.57 54.15 92.62
CA LYS A 414 -20.61 53.25 92.07
C LYS A 414 -21.19 52.66 90.73
N TYR A 415 -20.43 52.77 89.70
CA TYR A 415 -20.87 52.35 88.38
C TYR A 415 -19.87 51.40 87.72
N THR A 416 -20.38 50.44 87.06
CA THR A 416 -19.60 49.50 86.19
C THR A 416 -19.67 50.02 84.76
N VAL A 417 -18.53 50.11 84.11
CA VAL A 417 -18.42 50.49 82.72
C VAL A 417 -18.12 49.24 81.90
N THR A 418 -18.95 48.97 80.91
CA THR A 418 -18.74 47.86 79.96
C THR A 418 -18.47 48.39 78.56
N ALA A 419 -17.41 47.92 77.93
CA ALA A 419 -17.10 48.24 76.53
C ALA A 419 -17.68 47.20 75.60
N SER A 420 -18.24 47.64 74.50
CA SER A 420 -18.67 46.78 73.38
C SER A 420 -18.23 47.38 72.02
N ILE A 421 -18.10 46.55 71.00
CA ILE A 421 -17.84 46.96 69.62
C ILE A 421 -18.94 46.41 68.74
N ASP A 422 -19.38 47.15 67.74
CA ASP A 422 -20.28 46.68 66.67
C ASP A 422 -19.56 46.78 65.33
N ASP A 423 -18.52 45.93 65.20
CA ASP A 423 -17.76 45.78 63.97
C ASP A 423 -17.57 44.32 63.70
N LYS A 424 -18.12 43.86 62.56
CA LYS A 424 -18.08 42.45 62.14
C LYS A 424 -16.67 41.88 61.94
N ASN A 425 -15.67 42.77 61.75
CA ASN A 425 -14.29 42.37 61.50
C ASN A 425 -13.52 42.08 62.81
N TYR A 426 -14.09 42.46 63.97
CA TYR A 426 -13.43 42.30 65.26
C TYR A 426 -14.31 41.57 66.28
N ASN A 427 -13.67 40.74 67.06
CA ASN A 427 -14.29 40.08 68.22
C ASN A 427 -13.62 40.57 69.50
N LEU A 428 -14.38 41.19 70.36
CA LEU A 428 -13.85 41.68 71.61
C LEU A 428 -13.72 40.51 72.61
N ILE A 429 -12.50 40.24 73.02
CA ILE A 429 -12.17 39.15 73.96
C ILE A 429 -11.57 39.72 75.24
N GLY A 430 -11.53 38.90 76.26
CA GLY A 430 -10.94 39.26 77.55
C GLY A 430 -11.85 40.12 78.38
N THR A 431 -11.28 40.88 79.36
CA THR A 431 -12.02 41.72 80.29
C THR A 431 -12.40 43.01 79.58
N ASN A 432 -13.69 43.28 79.48
CA ASN A 432 -14.28 44.44 78.85
C ASN A 432 -15.11 45.27 79.86
N ILE A 433 -14.81 45.13 81.19
CA ILE A 433 -15.52 45.77 82.29
C ILE A 433 -14.51 46.45 83.21
N ALA A 434 -14.87 47.62 83.70
CA ALA A 434 -14.14 48.35 84.72
C ALA A 434 -15.13 49.01 85.69
N GLU A 435 -14.67 49.30 86.93
CA GLU A 435 -15.47 50.00 87.98
C GLU A 435 -14.92 51.39 88.24
#